data_a95adf00ab7adab2ea84835378f5a954
#
_entry.id   a95adf00ab7adab2ea84835378f5a954
#
_cell.length_a   1.000
_cell.length_b   1.000
_cell.length_c   1.000
_cell.angle_alpha   90.00
_cell.angle_beta   90.00
_cell.angle_gamma   90.00
#
_symmetry.space_group_name_H-M   'P 1'
#
loop_
_entity.id
_entity.type
_entity.pdbx_description
1 polymer ?
#
loop_
_entity_poly.entity_id
_entity_poly.type
_entity_poly.pdbx_seq_one_letter_code
_entity_poly.pdbx_strand_id
1 'polypeptide(L)'
;MRKPLIICIVLAIAAALTASLAMAATPAPRTVKVGDDWFYKSTGLTKPLNVKRNTLIKFKFVGDNPHNVYGYRGSTSGTPKFKSSIKTSGSYNKRLTTTGTYTIVCDIHGEDVQSMKIKVKNP
;
A
#
# COMPACT_ATOMS: atom_id res chain seq x y z
N MET A 1 -22.65 -78.79 -1.67
CA MET A 1 -21.47 -77.90 -1.80
C MET A 1 -21.89 -76.51 -1.90
N ARG A 2 -21.69 -75.71 -0.86
CA ARG A 2 -22.01 -74.24 -0.84
C ARG A 2 -20.71 -73.51 -1.06
N LYS A 3 -20.65 -72.70 -2.15
CA LYS A 3 -19.50 -71.87 -2.43
C LYS A 3 -19.62 -70.57 -1.59
N PRO A 4 -18.57 -70.13 -0.89
CA PRO A 4 -18.64 -68.85 -0.21
C PRO A 4 -18.45 -67.72 -1.20
N LEU A 5 -19.38 -66.77 -1.11
CA LEU A 5 -19.34 -65.50 -1.86
C LEU A 5 -18.35 -64.56 -1.17
N ILE A 6 -17.23 -64.30 -1.82
CA ILE A 6 -16.24 -63.35 -1.32
C ILE A 6 -16.73 -61.92 -1.73
N ILE A 7 -17.21 -61.18 -0.76
CA ILE A 7 -17.57 -59.76 -0.96
C ILE A 7 -16.27 -58.93 -0.79
N CYS A 8 -15.73 -58.48 -1.91
CA CYS A 8 -14.65 -57.47 -1.91
C CYS A 8 -15.24 -56.10 -1.58
N ILE A 9 -15.03 -55.65 -0.36
CA ILE A 9 -15.33 -54.27 0.04
C ILE A 9 -14.18 -53.40 -0.44
N VAL A 10 -14.40 -52.66 -1.53
CA VAL A 10 -13.47 -51.61 -1.98
C VAL A 10 -13.71 -50.38 -1.14
N LEU A 11 -12.82 -50.13 -0.17
CA LEU A 11 -12.80 -48.86 0.56
C LEU A 11 -12.20 -47.80 -0.37
N ALA A 12 -13.07 -46.94 -0.93
CA ALA A 12 -12.63 -45.74 -1.61
C ALA A 12 -12.25 -44.69 -0.55
N ILE A 13 -10.96 -44.52 -0.32
CA ILE A 13 -10.44 -43.38 0.50
C ILE A 13 -10.50 -42.14 -0.34
N ALA A 14 -11.54 -41.32 -0.16
CA ALA A 14 -11.60 -40.00 -0.72
C ALA A 14 -10.65 -39.08 0.09
N ALA A 15 -9.44 -38.89 -0.41
CA ALA A 15 -8.53 -37.86 0.11
C ALA A 15 -9.09 -36.49 -0.26
N ALA A 16 -9.76 -35.83 0.69
CA ALA A 16 -10.16 -34.43 0.56
C ALA A 16 -8.90 -33.59 0.61
N LEU A 17 -8.40 -33.13 -0.54
CA LEU A 17 -7.40 -32.04 -0.62
C LEU A 17 -8.08 -30.75 -0.15
N THR A 18 -7.94 -30.43 1.12
CA THR A 18 -8.23 -29.09 1.62
C THR A 18 -7.10 -28.16 1.16
N ALA A 19 -7.26 -27.54 0.00
CA ALA A 19 -6.42 -26.44 -0.42
C ALA A 19 -6.64 -25.28 0.56
N SER A 20 -5.74 -25.11 1.51
CA SER A 20 -5.70 -23.94 2.39
C SER A 20 -5.33 -22.73 1.53
N LEU A 21 -6.30 -21.88 1.20
CA LEU A 21 -6.05 -20.59 0.59
C LEU A 21 -5.38 -19.72 1.65
N ALA A 22 -4.05 -19.69 1.66
CA ALA A 22 -3.29 -18.75 2.44
C ALA A 22 -3.60 -17.33 1.91
N MET A 23 -4.50 -16.60 2.58
CA MET A 23 -4.72 -15.19 2.29
C MET A 23 -3.44 -14.44 2.63
N ALA A 24 -2.86 -13.75 1.63
CA ALA A 24 -1.70 -12.90 1.84
C ALA A 24 -2.03 -11.85 2.91
N ALA A 25 -1.22 -11.80 3.99
CA ALA A 25 -1.43 -10.84 5.07
C ALA A 25 -1.36 -9.40 4.53
N THR A 26 -2.30 -8.55 4.96
CA THR A 26 -2.28 -7.12 4.62
C THR A 26 -1.03 -6.48 5.21
N PRO A 27 -0.21 -5.75 4.42
CA PRO A 27 0.98 -5.10 4.95
C PRO A 27 0.65 -4.09 6.05
N ALA A 28 1.54 -3.98 7.06
CA ALA A 28 1.40 -2.99 8.12
C ALA A 28 1.35 -1.56 7.56
N PRO A 29 0.51 -0.68 8.11
CA PRO A 29 0.43 0.72 7.70
C PRO A 29 1.78 1.43 7.87
N ARG A 30 2.03 2.43 7.01
CA ARG A 30 3.21 3.30 7.10
C ARG A 30 2.75 4.74 7.27
N THR A 31 3.33 5.43 8.25
CA THR A 31 3.06 6.86 8.47
C THR A 31 4.09 7.69 7.73
N VAL A 32 3.60 8.68 6.98
CA VAL A 32 4.37 9.74 6.35
C VAL A 32 3.97 11.06 7.00
N LYS A 33 4.87 11.70 7.72
CA LYS A 33 4.61 13.03 8.26
C LYS A 33 4.64 14.06 7.14
N VAL A 34 3.74 15.02 7.19
CA VAL A 34 3.67 16.17 6.28
C VAL A 34 3.96 17.41 7.13
N GLY A 35 5.17 17.90 7.01
CA GLY A 35 5.63 19.09 7.75
C GLY A 35 5.78 20.28 6.83
N ASP A 36 6.29 21.39 7.36
CA ASP A 36 6.56 22.56 6.57
C ASP A 36 7.74 22.31 5.65
N ASP A 37 7.51 22.35 4.35
CA ASP A 37 8.47 22.12 3.25
C ASP A 37 9.12 20.71 3.21
N TRP A 38 8.53 19.70 3.88
CA TRP A 38 9.05 18.33 3.85
C TRP A 38 7.98 17.26 4.02
N PHE A 39 8.29 16.06 3.49
CA PHE A 39 7.56 14.82 3.75
C PHE A 39 8.43 13.82 4.49
N TYR A 40 7.81 12.97 5.29
CA TYR A 40 8.36 11.83 6.03
C TYR A 40 9.10 12.21 7.30
N LYS A 41 10.11 13.05 7.23
CA LYS A 41 10.88 13.59 8.36
C LYS A 41 11.51 14.93 7.95
N SER A 42 11.87 15.74 8.92
CA SER A 42 12.38 17.10 8.69
C SER A 42 13.61 17.21 7.78
N THR A 43 14.39 16.14 7.66
CA THR A 43 15.53 16.07 6.70
C THR A 43 15.12 15.58 5.32
N GLY A 44 13.84 15.25 5.11
CA GLY A 44 13.34 14.62 3.89
C GLY A 44 13.81 13.18 3.70
N LEU A 45 13.62 12.66 2.51
CA LEU A 45 14.15 11.37 2.07
C LEU A 45 14.98 11.55 0.80
N THR A 46 16.22 11.08 0.84
CA THR A 46 17.10 11.07 -0.33
C THR A 46 16.83 9.89 -1.27
N LYS A 47 16.10 8.88 -0.80
CA LYS A 47 15.73 7.68 -1.54
C LYS A 47 14.23 7.42 -1.42
N PRO A 48 13.61 6.72 -2.40
CA PRO A 48 12.20 6.35 -2.30
C PRO A 48 11.89 5.54 -1.03
N LEU A 49 10.74 5.84 -0.42
CA LEU A 49 10.17 4.97 0.62
C LEU A 49 9.64 3.69 -0.05
N ASN A 50 10.23 2.54 0.28
CA ASN A 50 9.79 1.26 -0.27
C ASN A 50 8.65 0.68 0.57
N VAL A 51 7.55 0.30 -0.08
CA VAL A 51 6.40 -0.35 0.55
C VAL A 51 5.89 -1.50 -0.32
N LYS A 52 5.19 -2.45 0.30
CA LYS A 52 4.51 -3.52 -0.43
C LYS A 52 3.18 -3.03 -0.99
N ARG A 53 2.72 -3.63 -2.09
CA ARG A 53 1.37 -3.42 -2.61
C ARG A 53 0.33 -3.66 -1.49
N ASN A 54 -0.74 -2.89 -1.49
CA ASN A 54 -1.79 -2.86 -0.48
C ASN A 54 -1.39 -2.24 0.87
N THR A 55 -0.22 -1.63 0.99
CA THR A 55 0.14 -0.85 2.17
C THR A 55 -0.76 0.39 2.28
N LEU A 56 -1.31 0.61 3.47
CA LEU A 56 -2.00 1.85 3.83
C LEU A 56 -0.96 2.91 4.20
N ILE A 57 -0.93 4.01 3.48
CA ILE A 57 -0.10 5.18 3.82
C ILE A 57 -0.98 6.16 4.58
N LYS A 58 -0.54 6.51 5.79
CA LYS A 58 -1.15 7.54 6.63
C LYS A 58 -0.31 8.80 6.55
N PHE A 59 -0.78 9.79 5.79
CA PHE A 59 -0.16 11.11 5.74
C PHE A 59 -0.65 11.92 6.94
N LYS A 60 0.23 12.14 7.92
CA LYS A 60 -0.07 12.86 9.15
C LYS A 60 0.46 14.30 9.05
N PHE A 61 -0.44 15.28 9.07
CA PHE A 61 -0.10 16.69 9.01
C PHE A 61 0.42 17.17 10.37
N VAL A 62 1.67 17.64 10.38
CA VAL A 62 2.40 18.04 11.60
C VAL A 62 3.07 19.42 11.47
N GLY A 63 2.99 20.05 10.30
CA GLY A 63 3.48 21.42 10.09
C GLY A 63 2.53 22.48 10.67
N ASP A 64 3.02 23.69 10.75
CA ASP A 64 2.25 24.85 11.23
C ASP A 64 1.46 25.50 10.09
N ASN A 65 1.87 25.28 8.83
CA ASN A 65 1.25 25.84 7.65
C ASN A 65 0.29 24.85 6.97
N PRO A 66 -0.64 25.35 6.13
CA PRO A 66 -1.51 24.50 5.33
C PRO A 66 -0.73 23.69 4.28
N HIS A 67 -1.05 22.41 4.17
CA HIS A 67 -0.48 21.48 3.19
C HIS A 67 -1.54 20.60 2.56
N ASN A 68 -1.21 20.00 1.42
CA ASN A 68 -1.99 18.91 0.84
C ASN A 68 -1.05 17.80 0.36
N VAL A 69 -1.66 16.70 -0.06
CA VAL A 69 -0.95 15.53 -0.60
C VAL A 69 -1.51 15.23 -1.97
N TYR A 70 -0.71 15.38 -3.00
CA TYR A 70 -1.01 14.94 -4.36
C TYR A 70 -0.07 13.80 -4.72
N GLY A 71 -0.61 12.69 -5.20
CA GLY A 71 0.17 11.52 -5.59
C GLY A 71 0.06 11.26 -7.07
N TYR A 72 1.18 11.32 -7.77
CA TYR A 72 1.29 11.03 -9.20
C TYR A 72 1.98 9.70 -9.40
N ARG A 73 1.58 8.92 -10.38
CA ARG A 73 2.29 7.71 -10.76
C ARG A 73 3.32 8.07 -11.84
N GLY A 74 4.59 8.14 -11.46
CA GLY A 74 5.67 8.64 -12.29
C GLY A 74 5.80 10.17 -12.23
N SER A 75 5.76 10.82 -13.38
CA SER A 75 5.89 12.28 -13.53
C SER A 75 4.68 13.04 -12.96
N THR A 76 4.93 14.25 -12.49
CA THR A 76 3.92 15.20 -12.01
C THR A 76 3.21 15.99 -13.12
N SER A 77 3.56 15.76 -14.38
CA SER A 77 2.99 16.46 -15.55
C SER A 77 1.55 16.03 -15.88
N GLY A 78 1.05 14.96 -15.28
CA GLY A 78 -0.29 14.42 -15.55
C GLY A 78 -1.30 14.71 -14.46
N THR A 79 -2.42 13.99 -14.49
CA THR A 79 -3.44 14.02 -13.44
C THR A 79 -2.99 13.21 -12.23
N PRO A 80 -3.09 13.74 -11.01
CA PRO A 80 -2.79 12.97 -9.82
C PRO A 80 -3.72 11.76 -9.67
N LYS A 81 -3.18 10.64 -9.22
CA LYS A 81 -3.94 9.42 -8.96
C LYS A 81 -4.76 9.50 -7.66
N PHE A 82 -4.32 10.36 -6.76
CA PHE A 82 -5.04 10.69 -5.54
C PHE A 82 -4.62 12.06 -5.03
N LYS A 83 -5.51 12.70 -4.29
CA LYS A 83 -5.25 14.00 -3.66
C LYS A 83 -6.03 14.15 -2.37
N SER A 84 -5.45 14.84 -1.39
CA SER A 84 -6.14 15.29 -0.18
C SER A 84 -6.75 16.66 -0.37
N SER A 85 -7.66 17.04 0.53
CA SER A 85 -7.94 18.45 0.79
C SER A 85 -6.74 19.15 1.46
N ILE A 86 -6.75 20.47 1.49
CA ILE A 86 -5.79 21.27 2.27
C ILE A 86 -6.06 21.06 3.75
N LYS A 87 -5.00 20.81 4.53
CA LYS A 87 -5.07 20.50 5.96
C LYS A 87 -3.93 21.16 6.72
N THR A 88 -4.23 21.57 7.96
CA THR A 88 -3.25 22.03 8.96
C THR A 88 -3.02 20.99 10.06
N SER A 89 -3.88 19.97 10.14
CA SER A 89 -3.81 18.92 11.17
C SER A 89 -4.52 17.64 10.72
N GLY A 90 -4.47 16.61 11.54
CA GLY A 90 -5.12 15.34 11.25
C GLY A 90 -4.35 14.51 10.23
N SER A 91 -5.05 13.68 9.48
CA SER A 91 -4.44 12.74 8.54
C SER A 91 -5.25 12.60 7.26
N TYR A 92 -4.55 12.19 6.21
CA TYR A 92 -5.12 11.68 4.97
C TYR A 92 -4.59 10.26 4.74
N ASN A 93 -5.48 9.31 4.52
CA ASN A 93 -5.12 7.91 4.37
C ASN A 93 -5.31 7.46 2.91
N LYS A 94 -4.31 6.79 2.36
CA LYS A 94 -4.38 6.22 1.02
C LYS A 94 -3.77 4.82 0.99
N ARG A 95 -4.55 3.83 0.54
CA ARG A 95 -4.05 2.48 0.25
C ARG A 95 -3.46 2.45 -1.16
N LEU A 96 -2.20 2.01 -1.26
CA LEU A 96 -1.51 1.90 -2.54
C LEU A 96 -1.66 0.47 -3.09
N THR A 97 -2.60 0.31 -4.03
CA THR A 97 -2.99 -1.00 -4.58
C THR A 97 -2.26 -1.37 -5.87
N THR A 98 -1.58 -0.43 -6.49
CA THR A 98 -0.88 -0.62 -7.77
C THR A 98 0.62 -0.43 -7.59
N THR A 99 1.42 -1.36 -8.14
CA THR A 99 2.89 -1.27 -8.13
C THR A 99 3.39 -0.11 -8.99
N GLY A 100 4.57 0.38 -8.67
CA GLY A 100 5.24 1.46 -9.39
C GLY A 100 5.78 2.53 -8.45
N THR A 101 6.37 3.56 -9.03
CA THR A 101 6.87 4.71 -8.27
C THR A 101 5.86 5.83 -8.30
N TYR A 102 5.48 6.30 -7.11
CA TYR A 102 4.63 7.47 -6.95
C TYR A 102 5.48 8.67 -6.55
N THR A 103 5.26 9.80 -7.21
CA THR A 103 5.77 11.10 -6.79
C THR A 103 4.70 11.78 -5.95
N ILE A 104 5.03 12.09 -4.71
CA ILE A 104 4.15 12.75 -3.75
C ILE A 104 4.60 14.20 -3.64
N VAL A 105 3.68 15.12 -3.79
CA VAL A 105 3.97 16.57 -3.71
C VAL A 105 2.92 17.29 -2.87
N CYS A 106 3.32 18.39 -2.25
CA CYS A 106 2.39 19.41 -1.79
C CYS A 106 2.18 20.39 -2.95
N ASP A 107 0.97 20.42 -3.48
CA ASP A 107 0.62 21.26 -4.64
C ASP A 107 0.76 22.76 -4.34
N ILE A 108 0.58 23.15 -3.06
CA ILE A 108 0.72 24.53 -2.60
C ILE A 108 2.17 25.02 -2.72
N HIS A 109 3.15 24.16 -2.39
CA HIS A 109 4.57 24.53 -2.35
C HIS A 109 5.34 24.08 -3.60
N GLY A 110 4.79 23.14 -4.37
CA GLY A 110 5.39 22.60 -5.58
C GLY A 110 6.41 21.47 -5.33
N GLU A 111 6.71 20.77 -6.41
CA GLU A 111 7.58 19.55 -6.37
C GLU A 111 9.00 19.88 -5.92
N ASP A 112 9.55 21.02 -6.32
CA ASP A 112 10.93 21.40 -6.00
C ASP A 112 11.13 21.74 -4.51
N VAL A 113 10.06 22.13 -3.82
CA VAL A 113 10.10 22.51 -2.40
C VAL A 113 9.70 21.36 -1.50
N GLN A 114 8.56 20.70 -1.81
CA GLN A 114 8.00 19.68 -0.93
C GLN A 114 7.55 18.46 -1.74
N SER A 115 8.43 17.48 -1.87
CA SER A 115 8.14 16.22 -2.54
C SER A 115 8.86 15.03 -1.93
N MET A 116 8.38 13.83 -2.25
CA MET A 116 9.02 12.56 -1.95
C MET A 116 8.60 11.50 -2.97
N LYS A 117 9.31 10.37 -2.99
CA LYS A 117 8.90 9.22 -3.80
C LYS A 117 8.54 8.03 -2.91
N ILE A 118 7.49 7.30 -3.29
CA ILE A 118 7.11 6.02 -2.71
C ILE A 118 7.18 4.96 -3.81
N LYS A 119 7.98 3.93 -3.61
CA LYS A 119 8.07 2.78 -4.52
C LYS A 119 7.26 1.61 -3.98
N VAL A 120 6.20 1.28 -4.68
CA VAL A 120 5.31 0.16 -4.36
C VAL A 120 5.78 -1.08 -5.11
N LYS A 121 6.12 -2.13 -4.37
CA LYS A 121 6.60 -3.41 -4.89
C LYS A 121 5.56 -4.51 -4.66
N ASN A 122 5.67 -5.60 -5.39
CA ASN A 122 4.93 -6.83 -5.06
C ASN A 122 5.32 -7.32 -3.66
N PRO A 123 4.42 -8.07 -2.99
CA PRO A 123 4.69 -8.71 -1.70
C PRO A 123 5.93 -9.59 -1.73
#